data_b160dfb4383d4799d7e4ab7473241048
#
_entry.id   b160dfb4383d4799d7e4ab7473241048
#
_cell.length_a   1.000
_cell.length_b   1.000
_cell.length_c   1.000
_cell.angle_alpha   90.00
_cell.angle_beta   90.00
_cell.angle_gamma   90.00
#
_symmetry.space_group_name_H-M   'P 1'
#
loop_
_entity.id
_entity.type
_entity.pdbx_description
1 polymer ?
#
loop_
_entity_poly.entity_id
_entity_poly.type
_entity_poly.pdbx_seq_one_letter_code
_entity_poly.pdbx_strand_id
1 'polypeptide(L)'
;MSTATAQPAKKTPQKLTWLNIVGYGSGDLANNIGWRMMSMFLATYYIYIGIDPVVTANIFLFARFFQAVVYLLAGNYADRVKPNKNGKFRRLVVMFGVPMMVAITLMYTIPTDIDMALKITWAIVTYLLYQLLGALGGVPYGALLGAMTQDQNERQRLSSARMVGGALFGLIATFTLAPAINTVTDQAALAKLMLPVVAIFCLVGALIYVFLYKTTIEQIDVPEQPKVSFVDTLKAIVQNPALLILCFATGFYLIATCVGSIGPIIAKEVLANGADAGTLALITTLVTLINASIGVVASPFGPVIARYLGKKGGWYLGCALGIIGGVMFIFVGNVWLSLVALALNAIGAQFCGNYVWGMEGDTVEYYEWKTGKRTDGAAMAGLSFFRQMFGALTSWLGPAILAFTGYKAGMNVAQDPSVAENLRLAAGLVPLIGFVISAAIMYFYPVTEEKFKQIKAELAERHAAAEA
;
A
#
# COMPACT_ATOMS: atom_id res chain seq x y z
N MET A 1 -18.24 -24.75 -48.91
CA MET A 1 -18.16 -25.56 -47.69
C MET A 1 -17.43 -24.75 -46.62
N SER A 2 -18.20 -24.10 -45.75
CA SER A 2 -17.67 -23.29 -44.67
C SER A 2 -17.40 -24.20 -43.46
N THR A 3 -16.14 -24.39 -43.13
CA THR A 3 -15.72 -25.09 -41.92
C THR A 3 -16.00 -24.23 -40.71
N ALA A 4 -17.16 -24.42 -40.08
CA ALA A 4 -17.45 -23.86 -38.77
C ALA A 4 -16.46 -24.45 -37.75
N THR A 5 -15.49 -23.66 -37.34
CA THR A 5 -14.63 -23.97 -36.19
C THR A 5 -15.50 -24.04 -34.94
N ALA A 6 -15.70 -25.25 -34.43
CA ALA A 6 -16.43 -25.53 -33.20
C ALA A 6 -15.79 -24.74 -32.04
N GLN A 7 -16.51 -23.78 -31.48
CA GLN A 7 -16.14 -23.14 -30.23
C GLN A 7 -16.03 -24.22 -29.13
N PRO A 8 -14.95 -24.28 -28.36
CA PRO A 8 -14.84 -25.21 -27.26
C PRO A 8 -15.98 -24.99 -26.27
N ALA A 9 -16.68 -26.05 -25.90
CA ALA A 9 -17.80 -26.05 -24.98
C ALA A 9 -17.44 -25.27 -23.71
N LYS A 10 -18.21 -24.24 -23.37
CA LYS A 10 -18.11 -23.49 -22.11
C LYS A 10 -18.26 -24.45 -20.95
N LYS A 11 -17.21 -24.77 -20.25
CA LYS A 11 -17.26 -25.54 -19.00
C LYS A 11 -18.13 -24.78 -18.01
N THR A 12 -19.12 -25.45 -17.43
CA THR A 12 -19.94 -24.92 -16.34
C THR A 12 -18.98 -24.53 -15.18
N PRO A 13 -19.01 -23.30 -14.65
CA PRO A 13 -18.13 -22.89 -13.59
C PRO A 13 -18.31 -23.79 -12.37
N GLN A 14 -17.23 -24.41 -11.90
CA GLN A 14 -17.24 -25.24 -10.71
C GLN A 14 -17.16 -24.34 -9.46
N LYS A 15 -17.86 -24.72 -8.38
CA LYS A 15 -17.72 -24.04 -7.09
C LYS A 15 -16.28 -24.10 -6.61
N LEU A 16 -15.80 -22.97 -6.08
CA LEU A 16 -14.44 -22.89 -5.55
C LEU A 16 -14.32 -23.77 -4.30
N THR A 17 -13.28 -24.59 -4.29
CA THR A 17 -12.89 -25.35 -3.09
C THR A 17 -12.19 -24.41 -2.09
N TRP A 18 -12.16 -24.83 -0.83
CA TRP A 18 -11.42 -24.10 0.19
C TRP A 18 -9.92 -23.98 -0.18
N LEU A 19 -9.35 -25.00 -0.85
CA LEU A 19 -7.98 -24.98 -1.32
C LEU A 19 -7.72 -23.88 -2.37
N ASN A 20 -8.69 -23.62 -3.26
CA ASN A 20 -8.62 -22.51 -4.23
C ASN A 20 -8.61 -21.15 -3.51
N ILE A 21 -9.44 -21.01 -2.45
CA ILE A 21 -9.56 -19.76 -1.67
C ILE A 21 -8.26 -19.47 -0.90
N VAL A 22 -7.72 -20.48 -0.22
CA VAL A 22 -6.45 -20.35 0.52
C VAL A 22 -5.28 -20.12 -0.44
N GLY A 23 -5.24 -20.83 -1.56
CA GLY A 23 -4.22 -20.66 -2.59
C GLY A 23 -4.20 -19.23 -3.16
N TYR A 24 -5.38 -18.67 -3.44
CA TYR A 24 -5.47 -17.28 -3.87
C TYR A 24 -5.09 -16.28 -2.77
N GLY A 25 -5.60 -16.46 -1.55
CA GLY A 25 -5.29 -15.61 -0.41
C GLY A 25 -3.81 -15.62 -0.02
N SER A 26 -3.13 -16.77 -0.15
CA SER A 26 -1.70 -16.88 0.11
C SER A 26 -0.85 -16.06 -0.86
N GLY A 27 -1.33 -15.78 -2.08
CA GLY A 27 -0.66 -14.87 -3.00
C GLY A 27 -0.48 -13.45 -2.43
N ASP A 28 -1.43 -12.99 -1.64
CA ASP A 28 -1.31 -11.68 -0.98
C ASP A 28 -0.31 -11.71 0.17
N LEU A 29 -0.15 -12.83 0.86
CA LEU A 29 0.96 -13.04 1.81
C LEU A 29 2.30 -12.87 1.10
N ALA A 30 2.52 -13.51 -0.06
CA ALA A 30 3.74 -13.37 -0.83
C ALA A 30 3.96 -11.92 -1.34
N ASN A 31 2.93 -11.28 -1.88
CA ASN A 31 3.01 -9.88 -2.31
C ASN A 31 3.39 -8.94 -1.16
N ASN A 32 2.86 -9.19 0.04
CA ASN A 32 3.15 -8.37 1.22
C ASN A 32 4.57 -8.58 1.77
N ILE A 33 5.26 -9.68 1.45
CA ILE A 33 6.70 -9.81 1.75
C ILE A 33 7.45 -8.61 1.15
N GLY A 34 7.33 -8.39 -0.17
CA GLY A 34 8.01 -7.28 -0.84
C GLY A 34 7.53 -5.92 -0.36
N TRP A 35 6.22 -5.72 -0.30
CA TRP A 35 5.65 -4.43 0.06
C TRP A 35 6.01 -4.00 1.50
N ARG A 36 5.92 -4.91 2.47
CA ARG A 36 6.26 -4.63 3.88
C ARG A 36 7.75 -4.43 4.08
N MET A 37 8.57 -5.30 3.48
CA MET A 37 10.02 -5.15 3.51
C MET A 37 10.43 -3.77 3.01
N MET A 38 9.92 -3.36 1.84
CA MET A 38 10.19 -2.05 1.27
C MET A 38 9.67 -0.90 2.15
N SER A 39 8.41 -0.96 2.60
CA SER A 39 7.78 0.17 3.27
C SER A 39 8.20 0.38 4.72
N MET A 40 8.68 -0.67 5.42
CA MET A 40 8.99 -0.61 6.85
C MET A 40 10.49 -0.61 7.15
N PHE A 41 11.29 -1.29 6.34
CA PHE A 41 12.69 -1.57 6.70
C PHE A 41 13.71 -1.06 5.68
N LEU A 42 13.35 -0.91 4.39
CA LEU A 42 14.32 -0.61 3.34
C LEU A 42 14.98 0.76 3.52
N ALA A 43 14.22 1.79 3.90
CA ALA A 43 14.78 3.12 4.17
C ALA A 43 15.81 3.06 5.29
N THR A 44 15.46 2.41 6.40
CA THR A 44 16.37 2.24 7.54
C THR A 44 17.62 1.45 7.13
N TYR A 45 17.46 0.36 6.36
CA TYR A 45 18.58 -0.43 5.87
C TYR A 45 19.54 0.39 5.01
N TYR A 46 19.04 1.16 4.02
CA TYR A 46 19.88 2.00 3.16
C TYR A 46 20.65 3.06 3.94
N ILE A 47 19.99 3.69 4.91
CA ILE A 47 20.61 4.71 5.77
C ILE A 47 21.68 4.09 6.67
N TYR A 48 21.43 2.90 7.21
CA TYR A 48 22.37 2.20 8.09
C TYR A 48 23.62 1.71 7.36
N ILE A 49 23.53 1.36 6.07
CA ILE A 49 24.71 1.04 5.24
C ILE A 49 25.45 2.28 4.72
N GLY A 50 25.01 3.47 5.12
CA GLY A 50 25.67 4.73 4.85
C GLY A 50 25.17 5.51 3.63
N ILE A 51 24.07 5.08 2.98
CA ILE A 51 23.47 5.87 1.89
C ILE A 51 22.80 7.11 2.51
N ASP A 52 23.14 8.28 1.97
CA ASP A 52 22.61 9.54 2.43
C ASP A 52 21.07 9.56 2.39
N PRO A 53 20.38 10.16 3.41
CA PRO A 53 18.93 10.23 3.45
C PRO A 53 18.28 10.92 2.24
N VAL A 54 18.92 11.99 1.69
CA VAL A 54 18.42 12.68 0.48
C VAL A 54 18.49 11.75 -0.73
N VAL A 55 19.61 11.02 -0.88
CA VAL A 55 19.79 10.05 -1.96
C VAL A 55 18.76 8.92 -1.84
N THR A 56 18.54 8.41 -0.63
CA THR A 56 17.52 7.39 -0.35
C THR A 56 16.12 7.88 -0.69
N ALA A 57 15.76 9.11 -0.31
CA ALA A 57 14.49 9.74 -0.66
C ALA A 57 14.30 9.81 -2.19
N ASN A 58 15.31 10.26 -2.91
CA ASN A 58 15.26 10.40 -4.36
C ASN A 58 15.17 9.05 -5.08
N ILE A 59 15.85 8.00 -4.58
CA ILE A 59 15.70 6.62 -5.08
C ILE A 59 14.23 6.18 -4.95
N PHE A 60 13.60 6.42 -3.81
CA PHE A 60 12.22 6.02 -3.57
C PHE A 60 11.24 6.77 -4.45
N LEU A 61 11.43 8.08 -4.61
CA LEU A 61 10.60 8.92 -5.47
C LEU A 61 10.69 8.44 -6.93
N PHE A 62 11.91 8.31 -7.45
CA PHE A 62 12.14 7.87 -8.83
C PHE A 62 11.55 6.47 -9.10
N ALA A 63 11.78 5.52 -8.19
CA ALA A 63 11.26 4.17 -8.33
C ALA A 63 9.72 4.13 -8.33
N ARG A 64 9.05 5.02 -7.59
CA ARG A 64 7.58 5.12 -7.59
C ARG A 64 7.03 5.69 -8.89
N PHE A 65 7.68 6.71 -9.47
CA PHE A 65 7.31 7.19 -10.80
C PHE A 65 7.51 6.11 -11.87
N PHE A 66 8.64 5.41 -11.82
CA PHE A 66 8.90 4.27 -12.69
C PHE A 66 7.80 3.20 -12.54
N GLN A 67 7.42 2.86 -11.32
CA GLN A 67 6.34 1.91 -11.04
C GLN A 67 5.03 2.33 -11.71
N ALA A 68 4.65 3.61 -11.62
CA ALA A 68 3.40 4.10 -12.22
C ALA A 68 3.39 3.87 -13.76
N VAL A 69 4.51 4.12 -14.43
CA VAL A 69 4.66 3.86 -15.87
C VAL A 69 4.59 2.35 -16.17
N VAL A 70 5.29 1.55 -15.37
CA VAL A 70 5.32 0.08 -15.58
C VAL A 70 3.96 -0.56 -15.35
N TYR A 71 3.14 -0.06 -14.43
CA TYR A 71 1.77 -0.59 -14.22
C TYR A 71 0.91 -0.44 -15.47
N LEU A 72 1.04 0.67 -16.21
CA LEU A 72 0.33 0.87 -17.49
C LEU A 72 0.80 -0.14 -18.54
N LEU A 73 2.12 -0.37 -18.60
CA LEU A 73 2.72 -1.33 -19.54
C LEU A 73 2.36 -2.78 -19.16
N ALA A 74 2.31 -3.09 -17.86
CA ALA A 74 1.96 -4.41 -17.35
C ALA A 74 0.52 -4.80 -17.69
N GLY A 75 -0.43 -3.86 -17.60
CA GLY A 75 -1.80 -4.07 -18.05
C GLY A 75 -1.87 -4.44 -19.53
N ASN A 76 -1.24 -3.63 -20.41
CA ASN A 76 -1.19 -3.91 -21.82
C ASN A 76 -0.47 -5.23 -22.17
N TYR A 77 0.59 -5.58 -21.43
CA TYR A 77 1.28 -6.85 -21.59
C TYR A 77 0.38 -8.03 -21.20
N ALA A 78 -0.26 -7.94 -20.02
CA ALA A 78 -1.18 -8.97 -19.54
C ALA A 78 -2.32 -9.22 -20.54
N ASP A 79 -2.87 -8.17 -21.16
CA ASP A 79 -3.95 -8.31 -22.16
C ASP A 79 -3.51 -9.05 -23.44
N ARG A 80 -2.29 -8.80 -23.90
CA ARG A 80 -1.74 -9.41 -25.14
C ARG A 80 -1.31 -10.85 -25.01
N VAL A 81 -1.05 -11.32 -23.78
CA VAL A 81 -0.64 -12.72 -23.55
C VAL A 81 -1.82 -13.66 -23.84
N LYS A 82 -1.63 -14.61 -24.74
CA LYS A 82 -2.64 -15.62 -25.08
C LYS A 82 -2.82 -16.62 -23.94
N PRO A 83 -4.06 -16.98 -23.63
CA PRO A 83 -4.34 -18.04 -22.65
C PRO A 83 -3.75 -19.37 -23.12
N ASN A 84 -3.18 -20.12 -22.18
CA ASN A 84 -2.70 -21.48 -22.37
C ASN A 84 -3.65 -22.49 -21.68
N LYS A 85 -3.46 -23.81 -21.92
CA LYS A 85 -4.20 -24.90 -21.28
C LYS A 85 -4.27 -24.77 -19.74
N ASN A 86 -3.28 -24.12 -19.14
CA ASN A 86 -3.14 -23.91 -17.70
C ASN A 86 -3.57 -22.52 -17.21
N GLY A 87 -4.29 -21.74 -18.02
CA GLY A 87 -4.70 -20.38 -17.71
C GLY A 87 -3.69 -19.32 -18.15
N LYS A 88 -4.09 -18.06 -18.03
CA LYS A 88 -3.32 -16.88 -18.44
C LYS A 88 -2.69 -16.17 -17.22
N PHE A 89 -3.52 -15.78 -16.26
CA PHE A 89 -3.15 -14.90 -15.17
C PHE A 89 -2.28 -15.60 -14.13
N ARG A 90 -2.64 -16.80 -13.65
CA ARG A 90 -1.86 -17.54 -12.65
C ARG A 90 -0.44 -17.88 -13.12
N ARG A 91 -0.26 -18.11 -14.43
CA ARG A 91 1.07 -18.31 -15.03
C ARG A 91 1.92 -17.05 -14.94
N LEU A 92 1.35 -15.88 -15.27
CA LEU A 92 2.06 -14.60 -15.18
C LEU A 92 2.43 -14.25 -13.75
N VAL A 93 1.53 -14.52 -12.79
CA VAL A 93 1.80 -14.29 -11.37
C VAL A 93 3.04 -15.05 -10.91
N VAL A 94 3.19 -16.32 -11.25
CA VAL A 94 4.37 -17.11 -10.85
C VAL A 94 5.60 -16.70 -11.63
N MET A 95 5.46 -16.49 -12.94
CA MET A 95 6.57 -16.13 -13.83
C MET A 95 7.27 -14.83 -13.40
N PHE A 96 6.53 -13.87 -12.84
CA PHE A 96 7.08 -12.61 -12.35
C PHE A 96 7.22 -12.56 -10.83
N GLY A 97 6.36 -13.26 -10.08
CA GLY A 97 6.39 -13.29 -8.62
C GLY A 97 7.63 -13.99 -8.06
N VAL A 98 8.07 -15.10 -8.65
CA VAL A 98 9.28 -15.80 -8.20
C VAL A 98 10.54 -14.96 -8.44
N PRO A 99 10.81 -14.41 -9.63
CA PRO A 99 11.93 -13.47 -9.83
C PRO A 99 11.83 -12.20 -8.98
N MET A 100 10.61 -11.72 -8.65
CA MET A 100 10.44 -10.60 -7.72
C MET A 100 11.00 -10.92 -6.34
N MET A 101 10.85 -12.15 -5.82
CA MET A 101 11.47 -12.57 -4.56
C MET A 101 13.00 -12.50 -4.60
N VAL A 102 13.61 -12.88 -5.75
CA VAL A 102 15.05 -12.71 -5.95
C VAL A 102 15.43 -11.22 -5.92
N ALA A 103 14.68 -10.37 -6.60
CA ALA A 103 14.95 -8.93 -6.60
C ALA A 103 14.88 -8.33 -5.19
N ILE A 104 13.92 -8.75 -4.34
CA ILE A 104 13.82 -8.32 -2.94
C ILE A 104 15.07 -8.76 -2.16
N THR A 105 15.52 -10.00 -2.34
CA THR A 105 16.74 -10.48 -1.69
C THR A 105 17.94 -9.61 -2.10
N LEU A 106 18.09 -9.31 -3.39
CA LEU A 106 19.17 -8.46 -3.89
C LEU A 106 19.13 -7.02 -3.33
N MET A 107 17.95 -6.47 -3.02
CA MET A 107 17.84 -5.14 -2.39
C MET A 107 18.47 -5.08 -0.99
N TYR A 108 18.53 -6.20 -0.28
CA TYR A 108 19.09 -6.32 1.07
C TYR A 108 20.47 -6.97 1.12
N THR A 109 21.10 -7.18 -0.05
CA THR A 109 22.43 -7.81 -0.17
C THR A 109 23.46 -6.85 -0.76
N ILE A 110 23.36 -5.57 -0.43
CA ILE A 110 24.35 -4.58 -0.91
C ILE A 110 25.67 -4.85 -0.21
N PRO A 111 26.76 -5.13 -0.96
CA PRO A 111 28.07 -5.36 -0.35
C PRO A 111 28.55 -4.12 0.42
N THR A 112 29.15 -4.34 1.58
CA THR A 112 29.63 -3.24 2.44
C THR A 112 30.93 -2.64 1.96
N ASP A 113 31.75 -3.42 1.23
CA ASP A 113 33.13 -3.10 0.89
C ASP A 113 33.32 -2.49 -0.51
N ILE A 114 32.21 -2.03 -1.13
CA ILE A 114 32.24 -1.36 -2.43
C ILE A 114 32.06 0.16 -2.30
N ASP A 115 32.48 0.89 -3.33
CA ASP A 115 32.32 2.33 -3.39
C ASP A 115 30.87 2.77 -3.26
N MET A 116 30.64 3.96 -2.68
CA MET A 116 29.32 4.52 -2.46
C MET A 116 28.51 4.63 -3.77
N ALA A 117 29.14 5.00 -4.89
CA ALA A 117 28.49 5.08 -6.19
C ALA A 117 27.95 3.71 -6.66
N LEU A 118 28.68 2.63 -6.40
CA LEU A 118 28.23 1.26 -6.70
C LEU A 118 27.10 0.83 -5.76
N LYS A 119 27.14 1.19 -4.47
CA LYS A 119 26.04 0.93 -3.52
C LYS A 119 24.74 1.59 -3.99
N ILE A 120 24.81 2.85 -4.39
CA ILE A 120 23.65 3.62 -4.90
C ILE A 120 23.14 2.99 -6.19
N THR A 121 24.03 2.64 -7.12
CA THR A 121 23.65 1.98 -8.39
C THR A 121 22.97 0.65 -8.14
N TRP A 122 23.52 -0.17 -7.22
CA TRP A 122 22.92 -1.44 -6.82
C TRP A 122 21.51 -1.24 -6.24
N ALA A 123 21.37 -0.27 -5.32
CA ALA A 123 20.08 0.07 -4.71
C ALA A 123 19.04 0.48 -5.77
N ILE A 124 19.42 1.34 -6.72
CA ILE A 124 18.53 1.78 -7.80
C ILE A 124 18.11 0.60 -8.68
N VAL A 125 19.08 -0.15 -9.20
CA VAL A 125 18.80 -1.24 -10.14
C VAL A 125 17.93 -2.32 -9.54
N THR A 126 18.25 -2.78 -8.32
CA THR A 126 17.49 -3.82 -7.65
C THR A 126 16.08 -3.35 -7.26
N TYR A 127 15.94 -2.08 -6.85
CA TYR A 127 14.63 -1.52 -6.53
C TYR A 127 13.75 -1.34 -7.79
N LEU A 128 14.31 -0.86 -8.89
CA LEU A 128 13.58 -0.77 -10.17
C LEU A 128 13.19 -2.15 -10.70
N LEU A 129 14.05 -3.15 -10.55
CA LEU A 129 13.76 -4.53 -10.91
C LEU A 129 12.58 -5.08 -10.07
N TYR A 130 12.59 -4.84 -8.77
CA TYR A 130 11.47 -5.18 -7.90
C TYR A 130 10.16 -4.51 -8.34
N GLN A 131 10.19 -3.22 -8.66
CA GLN A 131 9.00 -2.48 -9.11
C GLN A 131 8.46 -3.00 -10.45
N LEU A 132 9.37 -3.33 -11.40
CA LEU A 132 9.02 -3.91 -12.68
C LEU A 132 8.33 -5.27 -12.52
N LEU A 133 8.97 -6.19 -11.80
CA LEU A 133 8.47 -7.55 -11.59
C LEU A 133 7.18 -7.54 -10.76
N GLY A 134 7.11 -6.67 -9.75
CA GLY A 134 5.92 -6.48 -8.92
C GLY A 134 4.71 -5.98 -9.70
N ALA A 135 4.88 -5.08 -10.64
CA ALA A 135 3.81 -4.61 -11.50
C ALA A 135 3.36 -5.71 -12.49
N LEU A 136 4.32 -6.39 -13.15
CA LEU A 136 4.05 -7.46 -14.11
C LEU A 136 3.37 -8.68 -13.46
N GLY A 137 3.61 -8.95 -12.18
CA GLY A 137 2.94 -10.03 -11.41
C GLY A 137 1.66 -9.56 -10.74
N GLY A 138 1.63 -8.34 -10.21
CA GLY A 138 0.52 -7.81 -9.42
C GLY A 138 -0.74 -7.50 -10.24
N VAL A 139 -0.60 -6.98 -11.47
CA VAL A 139 -1.74 -6.74 -12.36
C VAL A 139 -2.47 -8.04 -12.71
N PRO A 140 -1.79 -9.13 -13.18
CA PRO A 140 -2.43 -10.41 -13.40
C PRO A 140 -3.03 -11.03 -12.12
N TYR A 141 -2.40 -10.81 -10.96
CA TYR A 141 -2.94 -11.30 -9.68
C TYR A 141 -4.28 -10.65 -9.33
N GLY A 142 -4.43 -9.35 -9.57
CA GLY A 142 -5.70 -8.65 -9.43
C GLY A 142 -6.78 -9.19 -10.38
N ALA A 143 -6.43 -9.42 -11.65
CA ALA A 143 -7.33 -9.94 -12.67
C ALA A 143 -7.73 -11.41 -12.43
N LEU A 144 -6.89 -12.20 -11.78
CA LEU A 144 -7.13 -13.60 -11.46
C LEU A 144 -8.42 -13.81 -10.65
N LEU A 145 -8.78 -12.89 -9.75
CA LEU A 145 -10.03 -12.94 -8.98
C LEU A 145 -11.25 -13.05 -9.90
N GLY A 146 -11.32 -12.19 -10.92
CA GLY A 146 -12.41 -12.19 -11.89
C GLY A 146 -12.42 -13.42 -12.80
N ALA A 147 -11.24 -14.02 -13.06
CA ALA A 147 -11.09 -15.24 -13.84
C ALA A 147 -11.45 -16.51 -13.05
N MET A 148 -11.41 -16.46 -11.72
CA MET A 148 -11.78 -17.60 -10.86
C MET A 148 -13.27 -17.73 -10.68
N THR A 149 -14.00 -16.63 -10.46
CA THR A 149 -15.46 -16.68 -10.20
C THR A 149 -16.17 -15.36 -10.52
N GLN A 150 -17.46 -15.46 -10.87
CA GLN A 150 -18.37 -14.32 -10.95
C GLN A 150 -19.39 -14.29 -9.80
N ASP A 151 -19.45 -15.33 -8.98
CA ASP A 151 -20.32 -15.37 -7.81
C ASP A 151 -19.87 -14.36 -6.75
N GLN A 152 -20.79 -13.52 -6.30
CA GLN A 152 -20.50 -12.44 -5.36
C GLN A 152 -20.02 -12.96 -4.00
N ASN A 153 -20.57 -14.07 -3.51
CA ASN A 153 -20.16 -14.64 -2.22
C ASN A 153 -18.76 -15.26 -2.29
N GLU A 154 -18.43 -15.92 -3.40
CA GLU A 154 -17.10 -16.47 -3.61
C GLU A 154 -16.06 -15.36 -3.78
N ARG A 155 -16.37 -14.27 -4.51
CA ARG A 155 -15.52 -13.08 -4.61
C ARG A 155 -15.25 -12.47 -3.23
N GLN A 156 -16.28 -12.37 -2.38
CA GLN A 156 -16.12 -11.88 -1.01
C GLN A 156 -15.19 -12.77 -0.18
N ARG A 157 -15.33 -14.10 -0.29
CA ARG A 157 -14.43 -15.06 0.39
C ARG A 157 -12.98 -14.94 -0.09
N LEU A 158 -12.76 -14.81 -1.41
CA LEU A 158 -11.44 -14.60 -1.99
C LEU A 158 -10.81 -13.28 -1.50
N SER A 159 -11.58 -12.19 -1.48
CA SER A 159 -11.13 -10.90 -0.99
C SER A 159 -10.78 -10.93 0.50
N SER A 160 -11.59 -11.62 1.32
CA SER A 160 -11.31 -11.80 2.75
C SER A 160 -10.02 -12.62 2.97
N ALA A 161 -9.82 -13.69 2.19
CA ALA A 161 -8.61 -14.50 2.27
C ALA A 161 -7.34 -13.69 1.92
N ARG A 162 -7.42 -12.78 0.93
CA ARG A 162 -6.34 -11.83 0.61
C ARG A 162 -6.00 -10.94 1.79
N MET A 163 -7.00 -10.32 2.43
CA MET A 163 -6.78 -9.44 3.57
C MET A 163 -6.06 -10.15 4.72
N VAL A 164 -6.48 -11.40 5.02
CA VAL A 164 -5.82 -12.22 6.05
C VAL A 164 -4.37 -12.53 5.65
N GLY A 165 -4.13 -12.93 4.41
CA GLY A 165 -2.78 -13.21 3.90
C GLY A 165 -1.86 -12.00 4.01
N GLY A 166 -2.34 -10.81 3.60
CA GLY A 166 -1.57 -9.57 3.68
C GLY A 166 -1.25 -9.14 5.12
N ALA A 167 -2.19 -9.31 6.05
CA ALA A 167 -2.00 -8.97 7.46
C ALA A 167 -0.99 -9.90 8.15
N LEU A 168 -1.02 -11.18 7.82
CA LEU A 168 -0.19 -12.21 8.46
C LEU A 168 1.31 -11.92 8.29
N PHE A 169 1.76 -11.53 7.09
CA PHE A 169 3.17 -11.19 6.91
C PHE A 169 3.57 -9.94 7.69
N GLY A 170 2.69 -8.96 7.82
CA GLY A 170 2.96 -7.77 8.65
C GLY A 170 3.30 -8.15 10.10
N LEU A 171 2.56 -9.08 10.68
CA LEU A 171 2.82 -9.61 12.02
C LEU A 171 4.14 -10.39 12.08
N ILE A 172 4.39 -11.31 11.13
CA ILE A 172 5.63 -12.07 11.07
C ILE A 172 6.84 -11.13 10.99
N ALA A 173 6.84 -10.16 10.09
CA ALA A 173 7.93 -9.20 9.96
C ALA A 173 8.14 -8.35 11.23
N THR A 174 7.05 -7.98 11.90
CA THR A 174 7.10 -7.22 13.16
C THR A 174 7.83 -7.99 14.26
N PHE A 175 7.50 -9.27 14.46
CA PHE A 175 8.09 -10.04 15.55
C PHE A 175 9.46 -10.63 15.23
N THR A 176 9.87 -10.66 13.97
CA THR A 176 11.18 -11.21 13.56
C THR A 176 12.20 -10.13 13.26
N LEU A 177 11.87 -9.13 12.44
CA LEU A 177 12.81 -8.13 11.96
C LEU A 177 12.88 -6.88 12.84
N ALA A 178 11.72 -6.42 13.36
CA ALA A 178 11.71 -5.18 14.12
C ALA A 178 12.56 -5.21 15.39
N PRO A 179 12.58 -6.27 16.22
CA PRO A 179 13.45 -6.31 17.38
C PRO A 179 14.93 -6.37 16.98
N ALA A 180 15.25 -6.99 15.84
CA ALA A 180 16.63 -7.27 15.44
C ALA A 180 17.33 -6.08 14.78
N ILE A 181 16.61 -5.26 13.99
CA ILE A 181 17.21 -4.23 13.13
C ILE A 181 17.99 -3.15 13.89
N ASN A 182 17.56 -2.82 15.11
CA ASN A 182 18.20 -1.81 15.96
C ASN A 182 19.16 -2.40 17.03
N THR A 183 19.21 -3.72 17.18
CA THR A 183 20.11 -4.38 18.13
C THR A 183 21.44 -4.75 17.51
N VAL A 184 21.57 -4.65 16.21
CA VAL A 184 22.80 -4.92 15.47
C VAL A 184 23.77 -3.76 15.67
N THR A 185 25.05 -4.07 15.91
CA THR A 185 26.07 -3.10 16.33
C THR A 185 26.87 -2.50 15.18
N ASP A 186 26.96 -3.17 14.03
CA ASP A 186 27.75 -2.72 12.88
C ASP A 186 27.09 -3.11 11.53
N GLN A 187 27.60 -2.53 10.44
CA GLN A 187 27.09 -2.79 9.08
C GLN A 187 27.29 -4.24 8.63
N ALA A 188 28.39 -4.89 9.03
CA ALA A 188 28.66 -6.28 8.66
C ALA A 188 27.71 -7.24 9.39
N ALA A 189 27.43 -6.97 10.66
CA ALA A 189 26.44 -7.71 11.44
C ALA A 189 25.03 -7.51 10.86
N LEU A 190 24.68 -6.31 10.42
CA LEU A 190 23.41 -6.03 9.73
C LEU A 190 23.27 -6.86 8.44
N ALA A 191 24.30 -6.88 7.61
CA ALA A 191 24.30 -7.68 6.37
C ALA A 191 24.18 -9.19 6.67
N LYS A 192 24.90 -9.69 7.67
CA LYS A 192 24.83 -11.09 8.13
C LYS A 192 23.44 -11.45 8.66
N LEU A 193 22.73 -10.53 9.29
CA LEU A 193 21.37 -10.73 9.78
C LEU A 193 20.35 -10.66 8.64
N MET A 194 20.42 -9.59 7.83
CA MET A 194 19.40 -9.31 6.81
C MET A 194 19.39 -10.37 5.71
N LEU A 195 20.55 -10.78 5.21
CA LEU A 195 20.64 -11.72 4.10
C LEU A 195 19.88 -13.05 4.36
N PRO A 196 20.16 -13.82 5.43
CA PRO A 196 19.47 -15.09 5.64
C PRO A 196 17.98 -14.91 5.95
N VAL A 197 17.61 -13.89 6.72
CA VAL A 197 16.20 -13.66 7.09
C VAL A 197 15.38 -13.27 5.85
N VAL A 198 15.86 -12.32 5.06
CA VAL A 198 15.19 -11.92 3.81
C VAL A 198 15.16 -13.06 2.81
N ALA A 199 16.26 -13.82 2.67
CA ALA A 199 16.32 -14.96 1.76
C ALA A 199 15.30 -16.05 2.14
N ILE A 200 15.16 -16.35 3.45
CA ILE A 200 14.15 -17.30 3.95
C ILE A 200 12.73 -16.79 3.62
N PHE A 201 12.41 -15.54 3.91
CA PHE A 201 11.11 -14.97 3.58
C PHE A 201 10.83 -15.01 2.08
N CYS A 202 11.82 -14.66 1.26
CA CYS A 202 11.69 -14.67 -0.19
C CYS A 202 11.57 -16.11 -0.74
N LEU A 203 12.27 -17.07 -0.17
CA LEU A 203 12.12 -18.49 -0.51
C LEU A 203 10.69 -18.96 -0.19
N VAL A 204 10.20 -18.66 1.01
CA VAL A 204 8.80 -18.98 1.40
C VAL A 204 7.82 -18.28 0.45
N GLY A 205 8.05 -17.00 0.11
CA GLY A 205 7.23 -16.28 -0.86
C GLY A 205 7.21 -16.91 -2.25
N ALA A 206 8.37 -17.36 -2.73
CA ALA A 206 8.47 -18.08 -4.00
C ALA A 206 7.70 -19.41 -3.98
N LEU A 207 7.81 -20.19 -2.89
CA LEU A 207 7.04 -21.41 -2.69
C LEU A 207 5.54 -21.14 -2.64
N ILE A 208 5.12 -20.05 -2.01
CA ILE A 208 3.72 -19.62 -1.98
C ILE A 208 3.21 -19.27 -3.38
N TYR A 209 3.98 -18.62 -4.24
CA TYR A 209 3.57 -18.38 -5.62
C TYR A 209 3.41 -19.68 -6.42
N VAL A 210 4.29 -20.66 -6.20
CA VAL A 210 4.15 -21.99 -6.80
C VAL A 210 2.90 -22.70 -6.26
N PHE A 211 2.61 -22.60 -4.96
CA PHE A 211 1.40 -23.11 -4.34
C PHE A 211 0.14 -22.46 -4.92
N LEU A 212 0.12 -21.13 -5.04
CA LEU A 212 -0.95 -20.39 -5.71
C LEU A 212 -1.19 -20.95 -7.12
N TYR A 213 -0.15 -21.12 -7.93
CA TYR A 213 -0.26 -21.63 -9.28
C TYR A 213 -0.91 -23.02 -9.33
N LYS A 214 -0.56 -23.91 -8.41
CA LYS A 214 -1.08 -25.29 -8.36
C LYS A 214 -2.52 -25.37 -7.85
N THR A 215 -2.91 -24.45 -6.98
CA THR A 215 -4.20 -24.50 -6.26
C THR A 215 -5.28 -23.61 -6.86
N THR A 216 -4.93 -22.55 -7.59
CA THR A 216 -5.92 -21.67 -8.23
C THR A 216 -6.36 -22.21 -9.58
N ILE A 217 -7.57 -21.85 -9.98
CA ILE A 217 -8.18 -22.24 -11.27
C ILE A 217 -8.68 -20.99 -11.99
N GLU A 218 -8.55 -20.98 -13.32
CA GLU A 218 -9.16 -19.97 -14.18
C GLU A 218 -10.29 -20.63 -14.94
N GLN A 219 -11.52 -20.18 -14.73
CA GLN A 219 -12.73 -20.78 -15.29
C GLN A 219 -13.48 -19.85 -16.24
N ILE A 220 -13.19 -18.56 -16.14
CA ILE A 220 -13.95 -17.51 -16.82
C ILE A 220 -13.00 -16.68 -17.67
N ASP A 221 -13.36 -16.54 -18.94
CA ASP A 221 -12.69 -15.57 -19.80
C ASP A 221 -13.09 -14.16 -19.36
N VAL A 222 -12.13 -13.41 -18.83
CA VAL A 222 -12.34 -12.02 -18.42
C VAL A 222 -12.40 -11.16 -19.69
N PRO A 223 -13.53 -10.50 -19.97
CA PRO A 223 -13.63 -9.60 -21.11
C PRO A 223 -12.56 -8.50 -21.03
N GLU A 224 -12.00 -8.13 -22.17
CA GLU A 224 -11.10 -6.98 -22.24
C GLU A 224 -11.85 -5.73 -21.72
N GLN A 225 -11.32 -5.11 -20.69
CA GLN A 225 -11.89 -3.85 -20.20
C GLN A 225 -11.65 -2.76 -21.25
N PRO A 226 -12.63 -1.89 -21.52
CA PRO A 226 -12.44 -0.78 -22.44
C PRO A 226 -11.25 0.06 -22.00
N LYS A 227 -10.32 0.29 -22.94
CA LYS A 227 -9.11 1.08 -22.69
C LYS A 227 -9.51 2.53 -22.45
N VAL A 228 -9.51 2.94 -21.18
CA VAL A 228 -9.73 4.35 -20.84
C VAL A 228 -8.44 5.11 -21.14
N SER A 229 -8.51 6.13 -21.98
CA SER A 229 -7.38 6.99 -22.28
C SER A 229 -6.96 7.75 -21.03
N PHE A 230 -5.65 7.95 -20.82
CA PHE A 230 -5.13 8.79 -19.73
C PHE A 230 -5.75 10.20 -19.74
N VAL A 231 -5.94 10.77 -20.93
CA VAL A 231 -6.57 12.09 -21.11
C VAL A 231 -8.03 12.05 -20.68
N ASP A 232 -8.77 10.98 -21.01
CA ASP A 232 -10.17 10.84 -20.61
C ASP A 232 -10.31 10.62 -19.10
N THR A 233 -9.37 9.89 -18.50
CA THR A 233 -9.28 9.77 -17.04
C THR A 233 -9.08 11.12 -16.37
N LEU A 234 -8.11 11.93 -16.83
CA LEU A 234 -7.89 13.28 -16.30
C LEU A 234 -9.10 14.20 -16.50
N LYS A 235 -9.74 14.16 -17.67
CA LYS A 235 -10.97 14.91 -17.92
C LYS A 235 -12.09 14.51 -16.96
N ALA A 236 -12.30 13.21 -16.76
CA ALA A 236 -13.32 12.71 -15.85
C ALA A 236 -13.09 13.18 -14.40
N ILE A 237 -11.83 13.21 -13.94
CA ILE A 237 -11.48 13.72 -12.61
C ILE A 237 -11.79 15.22 -12.49
N VAL A 238 -11.33 16.03 -13.46
CA VAL A 238 -11.50 17.49 -13.42
C VAL A 238 -12.99 17.87 -13.54
N GLN A 239 -13.77 17.12 -14.32
CA GLN A 239 -15.19 17.33 -14.48
C GLN A 239 -16.05 16.85 -13.29
N ASN A 240 -15.49 15.98 -12.43
CA ASN A 240 -16.16 15.49 -11.24
C ASN A 240 -15.53 16.11 -9.97
N PRO A 241 -16.09 17.22 -9.46
CA PRO A 241 -15.53 17.92 -8.30
C PRO A 241 -15.54 17.06 -7.03
N ALA A 242 -16.50 16.16 -6.87
CA ALA A 242 -16.53 15.25 -5.73
C ALA A 242 -15.33 14.27 -5.76
N LEU A 243 -15.01 13.71 -6.93
CA LEU A 243 -13.86 12.84 -7.13
C LEU A 243 -12.54 13.59 -6.93
N LEU A 244 -12.44 14.81 -7.47
CA LEU A 244 -11.24 15.63 -7.32
C LEU A 244 -10.93 15.92 -5.84
N ILE A 245 -11.94 16.31 -5.08
CA ILE A 245 -11.82 16.56 -3.63
C ILE A 245 -11.40 15.28 -2.91
N LEU A 246 -12.01 14.15 -3.24
CA LEU A 246 -11.65 12.85 -2.64
C LEU A 246 -10.20 12.46 -2.97
N CYS A 247 -9.73 12.69 -4.20
CA CYS A 247 -8.35 12.42 -4.62
C CYS A 247 -7.34 13.20 -3.79
N PHE A 248 -7.55 14.52 -3.63
CA PHE A 248 -6.64 15.36 -2.85
C PHE A 248 -6.72 15.06 -1.34
N ALA A 249 -7.92 14.90 -0.77
CA ALA A 249 -8.08 14.52 0.63
C ALA A 249 -7.38 13.19 0.93
N THR A 250 -7.52 12.21 0.01
CA THR A 250 -6.81 10.92 0.07
C THR A 250 -5.29 11.10 0.01
N GLY A 251 -4.81 11.98 -0.86
CA GLY A 251 -3.38 12.28 -0.99
C GLY A 251 -2.77 12.79 0.30
N PHE A 252 -3.39 13.75 0.95
CA PHE A 252 -2.87 14.38 2.15
C PHE A 252 -2.91 13.44 3.38
N TYR A 253 -3.94 12.59 3.55
CA TYR A 253 -3.86 11.61 4.62
C TYR A 253 -2.79 10.53 4.36
N LEU A 254 -2.50 10.20 3.10
CA LEU A 254 -1.37 9.30 2.77
C LEU A 254 -0.03 9.92 3.16
N ILE A 255 0.16 11.23 2.92
CA ILE A 255 1.36 11.95 3.38
C ILE A 255 1.53 11.80 4.90
N ALA A 256 0.45 11.86 5.67
CA ALA A 256 0.50 11.67 7.11
C ALA A 256 1.07 10.30 7.54
N THR A 257 1.10 9.30 6.65
CA THR A 257 1.65 7.97 6.95
C THR A 257 3.16 7.82 6.66
N CYS A 258 3.84 8.87 6.17
CA CYS A 258 5.25 8.81 5.74
C CYS A 258 6.23 8.39 6.84
N VAL A 259 5.92 8.71 8.09
CA VAL A 259 6.73 8.42 9.29
C VAL A 259 6.93 6.91 9.50
N GLY A 260 5.99 6.09 9.03
CA GLY A 260 6.08 4.63 9.13
C GLY A 260 7.33 4.02 8.48
N SER A 261 7.83 4.63 7.40
CA SER A 261 9.01 4.14 6.67
C SER A 261 10.34 4.32 7.42
N ILE A 262 10.38 5.24 8.38
CA ILE A 262 11.54 5.53 9.24
C ILE A 262 11.28 5.16 10.71
N GLY A 263 10.22 4.37 10.94
CA GLY A 263 9.80 3.95 12.27
C GLY A 263 10.92 3.37 13.15
N PRO A 264 11.79 2.47 12.67
CA PRO A 264 12.90 1.96 13.46
C PRO A 264 13.90 3.05 13.90
N ILE A 265 14.15 4.05 13.05
CA ILE A 265 15.04 5.18 13.40
C ILE A 265 14.37 6.07 14.46
N ILE A 266 13.07 6.34 14.34
CA ILE A 266 12.31 7.08 15.36
C ILE A 266 12.32 6.32 16.69
N ALA A 267 12.16 5.00 16.66
CA ALA A 267 12.25 4.18 17.86
C ALA A 267 13.61 4.32 18.55
N LYS A 268 14.70 4.31 17.78
CA LYS A 268 16.06 4.38 18.28
C LYS A 268 16.41 5.79 18.79
N GLU A 269 16.23 6.81 17.97
CA GLU A 269 16.76 8.15 18.22
C GLU A 269 15.82 9.02 19.08
N VAL A 270 14.50 8.76 19.04
CA VAL A 270 13.50 9.59 19.71
C VAL A 270 12.91 8.92 20.95
N LEU A 271 12.55 7.63 20.85
CA LEU A 271 11.79 6.98 21.92
C LEU A 271 12.68 6.19 22.88
N ALA A 272 13.74 5.56 22.40
CA ALA A 272 14.64 4.71 23.18
C ALA A 272 16.08 5.27 23.21
N ASN A 273 16.24 6.60 23.09
CA ASN A 273 17.57 7.23 23.10
C ASN A 273 18.29 6.94 24.41
N GLY A 274 19.47 6.31 24.33
CA GLY A 274 20.25 5.89 25.50
C GLY A 274 19.72 4.68 26.28
N ALA A 275 18.67 4.02 25.80
CA ALA A 275 18.15 2.81 26.43
C ALA A 275 19.01 1.56 26.12
N ASP A 276 18.89 0.54 26.97
CA ASP A 276 19.52 -0.77 26.73
C ASP A 276 18.94 -1.47 25.50
N ALA A 277 19.69 -2.45 24.97
CA ALA A 277 19.31 -3.17 23.75
C ALA A 277 17.95 -3.89 23.86
N GLY A 278 17.57 -4.39 25.03
CA GLY A 278 16.28 -5.03 25.25
C GLY A 278 15.11 -4.05 25.15
N THR A 279 15.23 -2.90 25.79
CA THR A 279 14.24 -1.81 25.73
C THR A 279 14.13 -1.25 24.31
N LEU A 280 15.24 -1.06 23.61
CA LEU A 280 15.23 -0.60 22.22
C LEU A 280 14.52 -1.61 21.29
N ALA A 281 14.81 -2.92 21.45
CA ALA A 281 14.14 -3.97 20.69
C ALA A 281 12.63 -3.97 20.94
N LEU A 282 12.21 -3.83 22.20
CA LEU A 282 10.80 -3.77 22.60
C LEU A 282 10.11 -2.57 21.95
N ILE A 283 10.68 -1.37 22.08
CA ILE A 283 10.09 -0.13 21.54
C ILE A 283 10.02 -0.20 20.01
N THR A 284 11.08 -0.68 19.33
CA THR A 284 11.07 -0.85 17.88
C THR A 284 9.99 -1.84 17.44
N THR A 285 9.82 -2.93 18.17
CA THR A 285 8.76 -3.91 17.92
C THR A 285 7.38 -3.30 18.08
N LEU A 286 7.15 -2.52 19.14
CA LEU A 286 5.87 -1.85 19.38
C LEU A 286 5.55 -0.81 18.30
N VAL A 287 6.51 0.04 17.90
CA VAL A 287 6.35 1.00 16.80
C VAL A 287 5.99 0.29 15.50
N THR A 288 6.68 -0.80 15.20
CA THR A 288 6.43 -1.58 13.98
C THR A 288 5.08 -2.30 14.05
N LEU A 289 4.72 -2.85 15.22
CA LEU A 289 3.42 -3.49 15.46
C LEU A 289 2.26 -2.51 15.27
N ILE A 290 2.38 -1.30 15.79
CA ILE A 290 1.41 -0.22 15.63
C ILE A 290 1.19 0.04 14.13
N ASN A 291 2.27 0.23 13.36
CA ASN A 291 2.17 0.47 11.92
C ASN A 291 1.64 -0.72 11.11
N ALA A 292 1.93 -1.97 11.54
CA ALA A 292 1.53 -3.18 10.81
C ALA A 292 0.11 -3.64 11.11
N SER A 293 -0.35 -3.53 12.36
CA SER A 293 -1.49 -4.29 12.87
C SER A 293 -2.70 -3.43 13.21
N ILE A 294 -2.50 -2.16 13.52
CA ILE A 294 -3.60 -1.29 13.96
C ILE A 294 -4.67 -1.13 12.88
N GLY A 295 -4.25 -1.16 11.60
CA GLY A 295 -5.17 -1.14 10.47
C GLY A 295 -6.14 -2.33 10.47
N VAL A 296 -5.64 -3.52 10.81
CA VAL A 296 -6.45 -4.75 10.87
C VAL A 296 -7.46 -4.67 12.03
N VAL A 297 -7.01 -4.16 13.19
CA VAL A 297 -7.87 -4.03 14.38
C VAL A 297 -8.91 -2.92 14.20
N ALA A 298 -8.54 -1.80 13.59
CA ALA A 298 -9.43 -0.65 13.41
C ALA A 298 -10.42 -0.81 12.23
N SER A 299 -10.08 -1.62 11.22
CA SER A 299 -10.89 -1.78 10.00
C SER A 299 -12.33 -2.25 10.25
N PRO A 300 -12.63 -3.22 11.13
CA PRO A 300 -13.99 -3.66 11.41
C PRO A 300 -14.90 -2.58 12.00
N PHE A 301 -14.34 -1.57 12.64
CA PHE A 301 -15.11 -0.46 13.20
C PHE A 301 -15.55 0.57 12.16
N GLY A 302 -14.92 0.58 10.99
CA GLY A 302 -15.26 1.50 9.91
C GLY A 302 -16.74 1.49 9.52
N PRO A 303 -17.37 0.34 9.19
CA PRO A 303 -18.80 0.26 8.87
C PRO A 303 -19.71 0.69 10.03
N VAL A 304 -19.31 0.38 11.27
CA VAL A 304 -20.08 0.77 12.48
C VAL A 304 -20.09 2.30 12.60
N ILE A 305 -18.93 2.93 12.50
CA ILE A 305 -18.78 4.39 12.56
C ILE A 305 -19.54 5.06 11.40
N ALA A 306 -19.45 4.51 10.19
CA ALA A 306 -20.17 5.03 9.03
C ALA A 306 -21.70 4.99 9.22
N ARG A 307 -22.22 4.00 9.95
CA ARG A 307 -23.65 3.90 10.25
C ARG A 307 -24.17 5.04 11.14
N TYR A 308 -23.34 5.51 12.09
CA TYR A 308 -23.74 6.58 13.04
C TYR A 308 -23.36 7.98 12.58
N LEU A 309 -22.18 8.15 11.97
CA LEU A 309 -21.62 9.45 11.59
C LEU A 309 -21.64 9.69 10.07
N GLY A 310 -22.03 8.70 9.28
CA GLY A 310 -21.84 8.73 7.82
C GLY A 310 -20.35 8.59 7.42
N LYS A 311 -20.09 8.40 6.12
CA LYS A 311 -18.71 8.23 5.60
C LYS A 311 -17.87 9.49 5.81
N LYS A 312 -18.45 10.67 5.56
CA LYS A 312 -17.79 11.98 5.76
C LYS A 312 -17.47 12.23 7.23
N GLY A 313 -18.39 11.91 8.18
CA GLY A 313 -18.16 12.00 9.61
C GLY A 313 -17.09 11.05 10.11
N GLY A 314 -17.06 9.81 9.58
CA GLY A 314 -16.00 8.85 9.86
C GLY A 314 -14.62 9.30 9.38
N TRP A 315 -14.54 9.99 8.23
CA TRP A 315 -13.31 10.63 7.76
C TRP A 315 -12.81 11.70 8.73
N TYR A 316 -13.70 12.58 9.20
CA TYR A 316 -13.33 13.61 10.19
C TYR A 316 -12.88 13.01 11.52
N LEU A 317 -13.51 11.94 11.98
CA LEU A 317 -13.04 11.21 13.16
C LEU A 317 -11.62 10.68 12.95
N GLY A 318 -11.33 10.11 11.78
CA GLY A 318 -9.98 9.68 11.42
C GLY A 318 -8.97 10.83 11.44
N CYS A 319 -9.29 11.96 10.82
CA CYS A 319 -8.44 13.14 10.85
C CYS A 319 -8.25 13.68 12.27
N ALA A 320 -9.30 13.73 13.10
CA ALA A 320 -9.21 14.20 14.47
C ALA A 320 -8.27 13.34 15.32
N LEU A 321 -8.38 12.00 15.21
CA LEU A 321 -7.47 11.08 15.91
C LEU A 321 -6.03 11.27 15.46
N GLY A 322 -5.80 11.43 14.15
CA GLY A 322 -4.47 11.69 13.60
C GLY A 322 -3.88 13.02 14.06
N ILE A 323 -4.68 14.08 14.11
CA ILE A 323 -4.28 15.40 14.63
C ILE A 323 -3.90 15.32 16.12
N ILE A 324 -4.75 14.68 16.94
CA ILE A 324 -4.47 14.47 18.37
C ILE A 324 -3.18 13.67 18.54
N GLY A 325 -2.99 12.60 17.76
CA GLY A 325 -1.77 11.80 17.77
C GLY A 325 -0.54 12.63 17.40
N GLY A 326 -0.62 13.46 16.36
CA GLY A 326 0.48 14.35 15.94
C GLY A 326 0.86 15.37 17.04
N VAL A 327 -0.13 16.03 17.62
CA VAL A 327 0.08 17.00 18.75
C VAL A 327 0.68 16.28 19.96
N MET A 328 0.13 15.14 20.36
CA MET A 328 0.67 14.37 21.49
C MET A 328 2.12 13.97 21.24
N PHE A 329 2.47 13.51 20.04
CA PHE A 329 3.84 13.09 19.73
C PHE A 329 4.85 14.22 19.85
N ILE A 330 4.47 15.46 19.51
CA ILE A 330 5.33 16.65 19.63
C ILE A 330 5.58 17.00 21.10
N PHE A 331 4.51 17.11 21.89
CA PHE A 331 4.60 17.74 23.22
C PHE A 331 4.82 16.75 24.38
N VAL A 332 4.60 15.45 24.14
CA VAL A 332 4.71 14.45 25.22
C VAL A 332 6.07 13.77 25.18
N GLY A 333 6.86 13.97 26.24
CA GLY A 333 8.19 13.34 26.40
C GLY A 333 8.16 11.89 26.86
N ASN A 334 7.02 11.39 27.36
CA ASN A 334 6.89 10.02 27.86
C ASN A 334 6.78 9.00 26.70
N VAL A 335 7.61 7.97 26.72
CA VAL A 335 7.69 6.95 25.66
C VAL A 335 6.34 6.24 25.43
N TRP A 336 5.66 5.83 26.49
CA TRP A 336 4.41 5.10 26.40
C TRP A 336 3.29 5.95 25.80
N LEU A 337 3.22 7.22 26.21
CA LEU A 337 2.26 8.15 25.62
C LEU A 337 2.62 8.51 24.18
N SER A 338 3.89 8.53 23.82
CA SER A 338 4.32 8.70 22.42
C SER A 338 3.92 7.48 21.56
N LEU A 339 3.95 6.26 22.11
CA LEU A 339 3.43 5.08 21.42
C LEU A 339 1.90 5.15 21.24
N VAL A 340 1.16 5.65 22.23
CA VAL A 340 -0.28 5.92 22.09
C VAL A 340 -0.52 6.96 21.01
N ALA A 341 0.29 8.01 20.94
CA ALA A 341 0.22 9.04 19.91
C ALA A 341 0.40 8.46 18.48
N LEU A 342 1.39 7.57 18.30
CA LEU A 342 1.58 6.84 17.03
C LEU A 342 0.41 5.91 16.71
N ALA A 343 -0.18 5.27 17.72
CA ALA A 343 -1.35 4.43 17.56
C ALA A 343 -2.57 5.23 17.11
N LEU A 344 -2.83 6.39 17.73
CA LEU A 344 -3.91 7.30 17.31
C LEU A 344 -3.73 7.79 15.87
N ASN A 345 -2.50 8.10 15.47
CA ASN A 345 -2.17 8.50 14.12
C ASN A 345 -2.46 7.36 13.11
N ALA A 346 -2.04 6.13 13.42
CA ALA A 346 -2.28 4.97 12.57
C ALA A 346 -3.76 4.58 12.47
N ILE A 347 -4.54 4.67 13.57
CA ILE A 347 -6.00 4.48 13.59
C ILE A 347 -6.66 5.53 12.72
N GLY A 348 -6.25 6.79 12.86
CA GLY A 348 -6.76 7.90 12.06
C GLY A 348 -6.58 7.68 10.56
N ALA A 349 -5.36 7.30 10.15
CA ALA A 349 -5.06 6.95 8.76
C ALA A 349 -5.90 5.77 8.25
N GLN A 350 -6.11 4.75 9.08
CA GLN A 350 -6.91 3.59 8.72
C GLN A 350 -8.38 3.94 8.51
N PHE A 351 -8.96 4.79 9.37
CA PHE A 351 -10.34 5.22 9.18
C PHE A 351 -10.51 6.01 7.88
N CYS A 352 -9.62 6.97 7.60
CA CYS A 352 -9.64 7.64 6.29
C CYS A 352 -9.56 6.63 5.14
N GLY A 353 -8.62 5.66 5.20
CA GLY A 353 -8.43 4.63 4.19
C GLY A 353 -9.63 3.73 3.95
N ASN A 354 -10.38 3.40 5.01
CA ASN A 354 -11.57 2.55 4.92
C ASN A 354 -12.68 3.18 4.06
N TYR A 355 -12.82 4.52 4.10
CA TYR A 355 -13.90 5.21 3.40
C TYR A 355 -13.60 5.56 1.95
N VAL A 356 -12.32 5.57 1.55
CA VAL A 356 -11.90 5.98 0.19
C VAL A 356 -12.70 5.25 -0.90
N TRP A 357 -12.73 3.93 -0.84
CA TRP A 357 -13.38 3.10 -1.86
C TRP A 357 -14.91 3.20 -1.85
N GLY A 358 -15.49 3.38 -0.65
CA GLY A 358 -16.93 3.59 -0.53
C GLY A 358 -17.37 4.96 -1.02
N MET A 359 -16.55 6.00 -0.80
CA MET A 359 -16.80 7.36 -1.27
C MET A 359 -16.52 7.52 -2.78
N GLU A 360 -15.59 6.74 -3.33
CA GLU A 360 -15.34 6.71 -4.76
C GLU A 360 -16.59 6.31 -5.54
N GLY A 361 -17.29 5.25 -5.12
CA GLY A 361 -18.59 4.88 -5.69
C GLY A 361 -19.62 6.00 -5.60
N ASP A 362 -19.69 6.70 -4.46
CA ASP A 362 -20.59 7.83 -4.26
C ASP A 362 -20.30 8.98 -5.24
N THR A 363 -19.02 9.21 -5.60
CA THR A 363 -18.63 10.24 -6.58
C THR A 363 -19.07 9.89 -8.00
N VAL A 364 -19.13 8.60 -8.34
CA VAL A 364 -19.63 8.13 -9.64
C VAL A 364 -21.14 8.40 -9.76
N GLU A 365 -21.92 8.01 -8.72
CA GLU A 365 -23.36 8.25 -8.69
C GLU A 365 -23.67 9.75 -8.66
N TYR A 366 -22.91 10.56 -7.95
CA TYR A 366 -23.03 12.04 -7.97
C TYR A 366 -22.80 12.61 -9.37
N TYR A 367 -21.80 12.14 -10.09
CA TYR A 367 -21.48 12.61 -11.44
C TYR A 367 -22.56 12.18 -12.44
N GLU A 368 -23.06 10.95 -12.34
CA GLU A 368 -24.16 10.45 -13.15
C GLU A 368 -25.45 11.27 -12.92
N TRP A 369 -25.77 11.54 -11.66
CA TRP A 369 -26.91 12.39 -11.30
C TRP A 369 -26.85 13.78 -11.93
N LYS A 370 -25.64 14.38 -11.93
CA LYS A 370 -25.40 15.73 -12.42
C LYS A 370 -25.33 15.82 -13.94
N THR A 371 -24.80 14.84 -14.63
CA THR A 371 -24.44 14.89 -16.05
C THR A 371 -25.18 13.88 -16.93
N GLY A 372 -25.83 12.90 -16.34
CA GLY A 372 -26.41 11.75 -17.03
C GLY A 372 -25.39 10.76 -17.59
N LYS A 373 -24.09 10.93 -17.28
CA LYS A 373 -23.02 10.08 -17.77
C LYS A 373 -22.39 9.29 -16.62
N ARG A 374 -22.31 7.98 -16.75
CA ARG A 374 -21.66 7.10 -15.79
C ARG A 374 -20.21 6.84 -16.19
N THR A 375 -19.27 7.01 -15.24
CA THR A 375 -17.82 6.97 -15.52
C THR A 375 -17.05 6.14 -14.48
N ASP A 376 -17.54 4.93 -14.11
CA ASP A 376 -16.93 4.06 -13.10
C ASP A 376 -15.44 3.81 -13.36
N GLY A 377 -15.09 3.37 -14.58
CA GLY A 377 -13.72 3.02 -14.93
C GLY A 377 -12.76 4.21 -14.87
N ALA A 378 -13.20 5.38 -15.30
CA ALA A 378 -12.39 6.60 -15.25
C ALA A 378 -12.20 7.12 -13.81
N ALA A 379 -13.23 7.01 -12.97
CA ALA A 379 -13.16 7.39 -11.56
C ALA A 379 -12.16 6.52 -10.79
N MET A 380 -12.27 5.19 -10.94
CA MET A 380 -11.36 4.23 -10.31
C MET A 380 -9.91 4.40 -10.77
N ALA A 381 -9.70 4.58 -12.07
CA ALA A 381 -8.37 4.82 -12.64
C ALA A 381 -7.79 6.14 -12.12
N GLY A 382 -8.62 7.18 -12.04
CA GLY A 382 -8.24 8.49 -11.55
C GLY A 382 -7.83 8.47 -10.08
N LEU A 383 -8.65 7.91 -9.21
CA LEU A 383 -8.33 7.76 -7.78
C LEU A 383 -7.05 6.95 -7.59
N SER A 384 -6.90 5.84 -8.33
CA SER A 384 -5.70 5.01 -8.28
C SER A 384 -4.44 5.76 -8.70
N PHE A 385 -4.53 6.58 -9.76
CA PHE A 385 -3.43 7.42 -10.23
C PHE A 385 -3.00 8.44 -9.16
N PHE A 386 -3.95 9.17 -8.58
CA PHE A 386 -3.64 10.14 -7.50
C PHE A 386 -3.05 9.44 -6.27
N ARG A 387 -3.57 8.29 -5.87
CA ARG A 387 -2.98 7.49 -4.78
C ARG A 387 -1.53 7.09 -5.06
N GLN A 388 -1.20 6.74 -6.30
CA GLN A 388 0.19 6.42 -6.67
C GLN A 388 1.09 7.65 -6.63
N MET A 389 0.62 8.79 -7.15
CA MET A 389 1.35 10.05 -7.09
C MET A 389 1.66 10.49 -5.65
N PHE A 390 0.64 10.52 -4.79
CA PHE A 390 0.83 10.86 -3.37
C PHE A 390 1.60 9.78 -2.60
N GLY A 391 1.46 8.51 -2.99
CA GLY A 391 2.27 7.40 -2.47
C GLY A 391 3.75 7.56 -2.78
N ALA A 392 4.10 8.09 -3.96
CA ALA A 392 5.48 8.44 -4.31
C ALA A 392 6.01 9.54 -3.38
N LEU A 393 5.23 10.60 -3.18
CA LEU A 393 5.58 11.69 -2.29
C LEU A 393 5.71 11.22 -0.82
N THR A 394 4.80 10.36 -0.36
CA THR A 394 4.85 9.74 0.97
C THR A 394 6.14 8.93 1.18
N SER A 395 6.54 8.15 0.17
CA SER A 395 7.77 7.34 0.22
C SER A 395 9.04 8.20 0.21
N TRP A 396 9.01 9.35 -0.45
CA TRP A 396 10.09 10.33 -0.46
C TRP A 396 10.21 11.07 0.87
N LEU A 397 9.08 11.47 1.44
CA LEU A 397 9.04 12.30 2.66
C LEU A 397 9.65 11.62 3.88
N GLY A 398 9.50 10.30 4.03
CA GLY A 398 10.08 9.58 5.16
C GLY A 398 11.59 9.79 5.29
N PRO A 399 12.41 9.36 4.32
CA PRO A 399 13.86 9.63 4.35
C PRO A 399 14.20 11.13 4.26
N ALA A 400 13.40 11.96 3.58
CA ALA A 400 13.63 13.39 3.49
C ALA A 400 13.52 14.08 4.87
N ILE A 401 12.61 13.66 5.74
CA ILE A 401 12.52 14.13 7.13
C ILE A 401 13.86 13.94 7.83
N LEU A 402 14.53 12.80 7.68
CA LEU A 402 15.84 12.56 8.29
C LEU A 402 16.89 13.55 7.76
N ALA A 403 16.89 13.82 6.45
CA ALA A 403 17.80 14.81 5.87
C ALA A 403 17.56 16.23 6.43
N PHE A 404 16.30 16.66 6.49
CA PHE A 404 15.94 17.99 6.99
C PHE A 404 16.20 18.17 8.49
N THR A 405 16.21 17.09 9.26
CA THR A 405 16.53 17.12 10.69
C THR A 405 18.03 17.06 11.00
N GLY A 406 18.86 16.95 9.96
CA GLY A 406 20.32 16.86 10.10
C GLY A 406 20.84 15.47 10.49
N TYR A 407 20.03 14.42 10.32
CA TYR A 407 20.42 13.06 10.62
C TYR A 407 21.57 12.59 9.73
N LYS A 408 22.66 12.14 10.32
CA LYS A 408 23.82 11.61 9.60
C LYS A 408 23.66 10.12 9.35
N ALA A 409 23.81 9.72 8.07
CA ALA A 409 23.71 8.32 7.68
C ALA A 409 24.83 7.46 8.30
N GLY A 410 24.47 6.25 8.66
CA GLY A 410 25.39 5.27 9.24
C GLY A 410 24.90 4.72 10.58
N MET A 411 25.33 3.51 10.90
CA MET A 411 24.78 2.77 12.02
C MET A 411 25.27 3.24 13.39
N ASN A 412 26.55 3.62 13.48
CA ASN A 412 27.23 4.03 14.71
C ASN A 412 27.71 5.47 14.64
N VAL A 413 27.08 6.29 13.82
CA VAL A 413 27.42 7.71 13.70
C VAL A 413 26.78 8.45 14.88
N ALA A 414 27.57 9.15 15.67
CA ALA A 414 27.05 10.01 16.72
C ALA A 414 26.19 11.12 16.10
N GLN A 415 24.94 11.18 16.51
CA GLN A 415 24.01 12.22 16.09
C GLN A 415 24.20 13.47 16.97
N ASP A 416 23.93 14.64 16.39
CA ASP A 416 23.85 15.87 17.15
C ASP A 416 22.66 15.77 18.15
N PRO A 417 22.78 16.25 19.39
CA PRO A 417 21.69 16.23 20.36
C PRO A 417 20.38 16.87 19.86
N SER A 418 20.47 17.85 18.98
CA SER A 418 19.30 18.52 18.38
C SER A 418 18.53 17.64 17.39
N VAL A 419 19.14 16.58 16.83
CA VAL A 419 18.53 15.71 15.84
C VAL A 419 17.32 14.96 16.42
N ALA A 420 17.42 14.46 17.66
CA ALA A 420 16.33 13.76 18.31
C ALA A 420 15.10 14.65 18.49
N GLU A 421 15.30 15.91 18.88
CA GLU A 421 14.23 16.90 19.07
C GLU A 421 13.63 17.32 17.72
N ASN A 422 14.47 17.64 16.74
CA ASN A 422 14.04 17.98 15.38
C ASN A 422 13.26 16.83 14.74
N LEU A 423 13.71 15.59 14.96
CA LEU A 423 13.05 14.39 14.42
C LEU A 423 11.70 14.15 15.10
N ARG A 424 11.59 14.36 16.43
CA ARG A 424 10.31 14.31 17.16
C ARG A 424 9.34 15.36 16.60
N LEU A 425 9.81 16.58 16.43
CA LEU A 425 9.00 17.69 15.90
C LEU A 425 8.51 17.35 14.47
N ALA A 426 9.39 16.95 13.59
CA ALA A 426 9.04 16.63 12.20
C ALA A 426 8.12 15.42 12.09
N ALA A 427 8.37 14.36 12.88
CA ALA A 427 7.54 13.16 12.90
C ALA A 427 6.12 13.38 13.45
N GLY A 428 5.92 14.39 14.28
CA GLY A 428 4.58 14.81 14.73
C GLY A 428 3.93 15.83 13.80
N LEU A 429 4.69 16.82 13.32
CA LEU A 429 4.18 17.95 12.53
C LEU A 429 3.73 17.53 11.14
N VAL A 430 4.48 16.68 10.44
CA VAL A 430 4.13 16.26 9.07
C VAL A 430 2.81 15.49 9.03
N PRO A 431 2.55 14.46 9.88
CA PRO A 431 1.24 13.85 9.97
C PRO A 431 0.12 14.82 10.35
N LEU A 432 0.37 15.68 11.35
CA LEU A 432 -0.60 16.67 11.79
C LEU A 432 -1.03 17.58 10.63
N ILE A 433 -0.09 18.15 9.88
CA ILE A 433 -0.38 18.99 8.71
C ILE A 433 -1.16 18.19 7.65
N GLY A 434 -0.74 16.96 7.38
CA GLY A 434 -1.41 16.07 6.42
C GLY A 434 -2.88 15.85 6.77
N PHE A 435 -3.19 15.55 8.03
CA PHE A 435 -4.57 15.35 8.47
C PHE A 435 -5.38 16.65 8.51
N VAL A 436 -4.78 17.77 8.91
CA VAL A 436 -5.46 19.09 8.90
C VAL A 436 -5.84 19.47 7.47
N ILE A 437 -4.92 19.35 6.51
CA ILE A 437 -5.20 19.67 5.11
C ILE A 437 -6.23 18.69 4.54
N SER A 438 -6.11 17.40 4.84
CA SER A 438 -7.09 16.39 4.42
C SER A 438 -8.50 16.71 4.92
N ALA A 439 -8.64 17.10 6.20
CA ALA A 439 -9.91 17.51 6.78
C ALA A 439 -10.46 18.80 6.15
N ALA A 440 -9.59 19.79 5.91
CA ALA A 440 -9.98 21.05 5.26
C ALA A 440 -10.47 20.83 3.81
N ILE A 441 -9.80 19.97 3.05
CA ILE A 441 -10.22 19.60 1.70
C ILE A 441 -11.56 18.85 1.73
N MET A 442 -11.74 17.93 2.67
CA MET A 442 -12.98 17.16 2.82
C MET A 442 -14.18 18.04 3.20
N TYR A 443 -13.95 19.24 3.75
CA TYR A 443 -15.02 20.19 4.01
C TYR A 443 -15.82 20.52 2.74
N PHE A 444 -15.14 20.66 1.62
CA PHE A 444 -15.74 20.96 0.32
C PHE A 444 -16.39 19.74 -0.36
N TYR A 445 -16.29 18.55 0.21
CA TYR A 445 -16.90 17.35 -0.37
C TYR A 445 -18.42 17.44 -0.40
N PRO A 446 -19.05 17.43 -1.61
CA PRO A 446 -20.45 17.81 -1.76
C PRO A 446 -21.45 16.70 -1.40
N VAL A 447 -20.99 15.44 -1.28
CA VAL A 447 -21.87 14.28 -1.08
C VAL A 447 -21.95 13.98 0.41
N THR A 448 -22.99 14.51 1.08
CA THR A 448 -23.38 14.11 2.44
C THR A 448 -24.25 12.87 2.39
N GLU A 449 -24.42 12.17 3.51
CA GLU A 449 -25.24 10.95 3.59
C GLU A 449 -26.71 11.20 3.17
N GLU A 450 -27.28 12.34 3.56
CA GLU A 450 -28.62 12.73 3.18
C GLU A 450 -28.74 13.00 1.69
N LYS A 451 -27.78 13.77 1.14
CA LYS A 451 -27.73 14.07 -0.28
C LYS A 451 -27.50 12.83 -1.13
N PHE A 452 -26.70 11.88 -0.64
CA PHE A 452 -26.48 10.61 -1.31
C PHE A 452 -27.76 9.77 -1.41
N LYS A 453 -28.57 9.72 -0.35
CA LYS A 453 -29.89 9.06 -0.37
C LYS A 453 -30.82 9.68 -1.39
N GLN A 454 -30.86 11.01 -1.48
CA GLN A 454 -31.64 11.73 -2.47
C GLN A 454 -31.17 11.41 -3.91
N ILE A 455 -29.86 11.49 -4.15
CA ILE A 455 -29.27 11.15 -5.46
C ILE A 455 -29.65 9.73 -5.89
N LYS A 456 -29.59 8.78 -4.97
CA LYS A 456 -29.92 7.39 -5.24
C LYS A 456 -31.38 7.18 -5.59
N ALA A 457 -32.30 7.89 -4.89
CA ALA A 457 -33.72 7.84 -5.17
C ALA A 457 -34.03 8.45 -6.56
N GLU A 458 -33.50 9.64 -6.87
CA GLU A 458 -33.70 10.30 -8.16
C GLU A 458 -33.10 9.52 -9.34
N LEU A 459 -31.93 8.87 -9.16
CA LEU A 459 -31.34 8.01 -10.18
C LEU A 459 -32.19 6.76 -10.43
N ALA A 460 -32.74 6.16 -9.37
CA ALA A 460 -33.62 5.00 -9.50
C ALA A 460 -34.89 5.35 -10.29
N GLU A 461 -35.49 6.51 -10.03
CA GLU A 461 -36.66 7.02 -10.80
C GLU A 461 -36.32 7.26 -12.28
N ARG A 462 -35.16 7.88 -12.56
CA ARG A 462 -34.70 8.10 -13.95
C ARG A 462 -34.43 6.79 -14.70
N HIS A 463 -33.83 5.81 -14.06
CA HIS A 463 -33.58 4.50 -14.67
C HIS A 463 -34.90 3.76 -14.95
N ALA A 464 -35.84 3.77 -14.01
CA ALA A 464 -37.17 3.18 -14.21
C ALA A 464 -37.95 3.85 -15.34
N ALA A 465 -37.85 5.17 -15.46
CA ALA A 465 -38.49 5.93 -16.54
C ALA A 465 -37.83 5.70 -17.92
N ALA A 466 -36.57 5.34 -17.96
CA ALA A 466 -35.86 5.02 -19.21
C ALA A 466 -36.08 3.58 -19.69
N GLU A 467 -36.53 2.68 -18.81
CA GLU A 467 -36.88 1.28 -19.12
C GLU A 467 -38.39 1.13 -19.50
N ALA A 468 -39.24 2.12 -19.18
CA ALA A 468 -40.65 2.16 -19.50
C ALA A 468 -40.90 2.83 -20.88
#